data_c6715cdb3609610e17da02fbb8b20ef8
#
_entry.id   c6715cdb3609610e17da02fbb8b20ef8
#
_cell.length_a   1.000
_cell.length_b   1.000
_cell.length_c   1.000
_cell.angle_alpha   90.00
_cell.angle_beta   90.00
_cell.angle_gamma   90.00
#
_symmetry.space_group_name_H-M   'P 1'
#
loop_
_entity.id
_entity.type
_entity.pdbx_description
1 polymer ?
#
loop_
_entity_poly.entity_id
_entity_poly.type
_entity_poly.pdbx_seq_one_letter_code
_entity_poly.pdbx_strand_id
1 'polypeptide(L)'
;DYDMQDVLDDYLNYCYTDGLIPVSDAWKYMRMQLAGTTFDFNISSSVYYDNAERGFRAHDILGLYKNKSVRAIGKVIARITAVETENGVKYNTEFGELTDERKEVIAKAMDDGDSHGYDLRTIEHRYFFVEKFDETDFKKVTPRAPMGTRIFDLTQILGSNDIPSTDQLAEMLKNETWT
;
A
#
# COMPACT_ATOMS: atom_id res chain seq x y z
N ASP A 1 33.40 -12.60 -20.33
CA ASP A 1 32.11 -12.12 -20.86
C ASP A 1 31.38 -11.46 -19.70
N TYR A 2 31.25 -10.13 -19.74
CA TYR A 2 30.39 -9.42 -18.81
C TYR A 2 28.92 -9.72 -19.18
N ASP A 3 28.15 -10.14 -18.23
CA ASP A 3 26.71 -10.28 -18.44
C ASP A 3 26.10 -8.87 -18.64
N MET A 4 25.18 -8.74 -19.58
CA MET A 4 24.48 -7.48 -19.84
C MET A 4 23.80 -6.96 -18.56
N GLN A 5 23.38 -7.86 -17.67
CA GLN A 5 22.79 -7.51 -16.39
C GLN A 5 23.81 -6.82 -15.47
N ASP A 6 25.03 -7.33 -15.36
CA ASP A 6 26.10 -6.72 -14.57
C ASP A 6 26.40 -5.29 -15.04
N VAL A 7 26.41 -5.07 -16.36
CA VAL A 7 26.63 -3.73 -16.94
C VAL A 7 25.49 -2.77 -16.62
N LEU A 8 24.26 -3.25 -16.66
CA LEU A 8 23.08 -2.45 -16.30
C LEU A 8 23.05 -2.10 -14.80
N ASP A 9 23.40 -3.05 -13.95
CA ASP A 9 23.44 -2.84 -12.50
C ASP A 9 24.54 -1.84 -12.11
N ASP A 10 25.73 -1.94 -12.72
CA ASP A 10 26.81 -0.97 -12.54
C ASP A 10 26.41 0.43 -13.02
N TYR A 11 25.73 0.53 -14.17
CA TYR A 11 25.25 1.81 -14.69
C TYR A 11 24.17 2.42 -13.80
N LEU A 12 23.25 1.64 -13.30
CA LEU A 12 22.21 2.11 -12.36
C LEU A 12 22.85 2.58 -11.05
N ASN A 13 23.81 1.82 -10.51
CA ASN A 13 24.55 2.24 -9.31
C ASN A 13 25.30 3.55 -9.51
N TYR A 14 25.93 3.73 -10.66
CA TYR A 14 26.56 5.00 -11.03
C TYR A 14 25.55 6.13 -11.07
N CYS A 15 24.41 5.94 -11.73
CA CYS A 15 23.35 6.95 -11.81
C CYS A 15 22.78 7.34 -10.44
N TYR A 16 22.63 6.39 -9.51
CA TYR A 16 22.21 6.67 -8.14
C TYR A 16 23.28 7.44 -7.36
N THR A 17 24.54 7.04 -7.48
CA THR A 17 25.66 7.66 -6.77
C THR A 17 25.88 9.11 -7.20
N ASP A 18 25.74 9.39 -8.50
CA ASP A 18 25.91 10.73 -9.07
C ASP A 18 24.63 11.59 -9.02
N GLY A 19 23.55 11.07 -8.41
CA GLY A 19 22.28 11.79 -8.27
C GLY A 19 21.52 12.02 -9.57
N LEU A 20 21.84 11.25 -10.62
CA LEU A 20 21.16 11.32 -11.91
C LEU A 20 19.78 10.67 -11.89
N ILE A 21 19.56 9.73 -10.96
CA ILE A 21 18.26 9.11 -10.68
C ILE A 21 17.85 9.49 -9.25
N PRO A 22 16.67 10.06 -9.04
CA PRO A 22 16.20 10.36 -7.70
C PRO A 22 16.10 9.08 -6.87
N VAL A 23 16.68 9.08 -5.67
CA VAL A 23 16.46 8.01 -4.70
C VAL A 23 14.99 8.05 -4.29
N SER A 24 14.33 6.88 -4.32
CA SER A 24 12.96 6.78 -3.86
C SER A 24 12.86 7.20 -2.39
N ASP A 25 11.98 8.15 -2.09
CA ASP A 25 11.67 8.59 -0.72
C ASP A 25 10.42 7.89 -0.14
N ALA A 26 9.97 6.82 -0.79
CA ALA A 26 8.81 6.03 -0.38
C ALA A 26 8.86 5.55 1.07
N TRP A 27 10.06 5.29 1.60
CA TRP A 27 10.31 4.80 2.96
C TRP A 27 9.74 5.69 4.06
N LYS A 28 9.62 7.00 3.81
CA LYS A 28 9.11 7.96 4.80
C LYS A 28 7.61 8.24 4.68
N TYR A 29 6.93 7.70 3.66
CA TYR A 29 5.52 8.00 3.42
C TYR A 29 4.59 6.89 3.85
N MET A 30 3.50 7.32 4.50
CA MET A 30 2.30 6.52 4.71
C MET A 30 1.17 7.05 3.82
N ARG A 31 0.59 6.18 3.00
CA ARG A 31 -0.62 6.46 2.23
C ARG A 31 -1.84 5.98 2.99
N MET A 32 -2.69 6.92 3.40
CA MET A 32 -3.97 6.60 4.02
C MET A 32 -5.02 6.29 2.96
N GLN A 33 -5.75 5.21 3.16
CA GLN A 33 -6.87 4.77 2.34
C GLN A 33 -8.16 4.68 3.15
N LEU A 34 -9.29 5.04 2.52
CA LEU A 34 -10.60 4.91 3.11
C LEU A 34 -11.03 3.44 3.08
N ALA A 35 -11.13 2.80 4.24
CA ALA A 35 -11.44 1.38 4.37
C ALA A 35 -12.73 1.11 5.15
N GLY A 36 -13.65 2.07 5.21
CA GLY A 36 -14.86 1.96 6.04
C GLY A 36 -15.64 0.66 5.84
N THR A 37 -15.87 0.26 4.60
CA THR A 37 -16.65 -0.94 4.24
C THR A 37 -15.79 -2.20 4.24
N THR A 38 -14.56 -2.14 3.76
CA THR A 38 -13.71 -3.30 3.51
C THR A 38 -12.71 -3.59 4.62
N PHE A 39 -12.75 -2.83 5.72
CA PHE A 39 -11.74 -2.85 6.78
C PHE A 39 -11.48 -4.26 7.33
N ASP A 40 -12.53 -4.99 7.68
CA ASP A 40 -12.39 -6.32 8.30
C ASP A 40 -11.77 -7.33 7.31
N PHE A 41 -12.16 -7.26 6.05
CA PHE A 41 -11.54 -8.04 4.98
C PHE A 41 -10.07 -7.65 4.78
N ASN A 42 -9.77 -6.35 4.72
CA ASN A 42 -8.39 -5.87 4.55
C ASN A 42 -7.47 -6.39 5.67
N ILE A 43 -7.92 -6.31 6.92
CA ILE A 43 -7.16 -6.79 8.08
C ILE A 43 -6.92 -8.30 7.98
N SER A 44 -7.99 -9.09 7.79
CA SER A 44 -7.92 -10.56 7.80
C SER A 44 -7.12 -11.12 6.62
N SER A 45 -7.09 -10.42 5.49
CA SER A 45 -6.44 -10.85 4.26
C SER A 45 -5.11 -10.14 3.96
N SER A 46 -4.69 -9.19 4.82
CA SER A 46 -3.46 -8.41 4.67
C SER A 46 -3.31 -7.75 3.29
N VAL A 47 -4.41 -7.21 2.76
CA VAL A 47 -4.49 -6.59 1.44
C VAL A 47 -5.43 -5.39 1.43
N TYR A 48 -5.10 -4.40 0.63
CA TYR A 48 -6.01 -3.31 0.23
C TYR A 48 -6.08 -3.26 -1.29
N TYR A 49 -7.24 -2.95 -1.84
CA TYR A 49 -7.41 -2.83 -3.28
C TYR A 49 -8.02 -1.48 -3.68
N ASP A 50 -7.62 -1.01 -4.85
CA ASP A 50 -8.09 0.23 -5.46
C ASP A 50 -8.13 0.08 -6.99
N ASN A 51 -8.92 0.91 -7.66
CA ASN A 51 -8.96 0.94 -9.12
C ASN A 51 -7.55 1.17 -9.69
N ALA A 52 -7.12 0.34 -10.64
CA ALA A 52 -5.76 0.39 -11.19
C ALA A 52 -5.44 1.69 -11.96
N GLU A 53 -6.47 2.37 -12.48
CA GLU A 53 -6.30 3.65 -13.16
C GLU A 53 -5.95 4.81 -12.22
N ARG A 54 -6.19 4.65 -10.91
CA ARG A 54 -5.84 5.66 -9.93
C ARG A 54 -4.34 5.72 -9.72
N GLY A 55 -3.78 6.91 -9.94
CA GLY A 55 -2.39 7.20 -9.58
C GLY A 55 -2.18 7.23 -8.06
N PHE A 56 -0.93 7.03 -7.64
CA PHE A 56 -0.53 7.16 -6.24
C PHE A 56 0.92 7.63 -6.12
N ARG A 57 1.23 8.31 -5.03
CA ARG A 57 2.61 8.60 -4.67
C ARG A 57 3.27 7.35 -4.09
N ALA A 58 4.53 7.11 -4.43
CA ALA A 58 5.31 6.02 -3.85
C ALA A 58 5.32 6.11 -2.31
N HIS A 59 5.04 4.98 -1.65
CA HIS A 59 4.93 4.86 -0.21
C HIS A 59 5.25 3.42 0.22
N ASP A 60 5.90 3.28 1.35
CA ASP A 60 6.18 1.96 1.93
C ASP A 60 5.12 1.52 2.93
N ILE A 61 4.43 2.48 3.54
CA ILE A 61 3.41 2.20 4.56
C ILE A 61 2.02 2.53 4.03
N LEU A 62 1.11 1.60 4.24
CA LEU A 62 -0.32 1.74 3.95
C LEU A 62 -1.09 1.89 5.25
N GLY A 63 -1.94 2.93 5.34
CA GLY A 63 -2.81 3.15 6.48
C GLY A 63 -4.29 2.97 6.12
N LEU A 64 -5.04 2.26 6.95
CA LEU A 64 -6.46 2.04 6.78
C LEU A 64 -7.28 2.97 7.68
N TYR A 65 -8.06 3.86 7.06
CA TYR A 65 -8.90 4.82 7.75
C TYR A 65 -10.31 4.30 7.94
N LYS A 66 -10.79 4.35 9.19
CA LYS A 66 -12.16 4.05 9.58
C LYS A 66 -12.52 4.82 10.86
N ASN A 67 -13.74 5.37 10.94
CA ASN A 67 -14.23 6.04 12.14
C ASN A 67 -13.28 7.14 12.68
N LYS A 68 -12.95 8.10 11.83
CA LYS A 68 -12.13 9.28 12.15
C LYS A 68 -10.70 8.98 12.61
N SER A 69 -10.17 7.83 12.26
CA SER A 69 -8.80 7.45 12.62
C SER A 69 -8.18 6.53 11.58
N VAL A 70 -6.86 6.58 11.42
CA VAL A 70 -6.13 5.46 10.83
C VAL A 70 -6.09 4.37 11.89
N ARG A 71 -6.75 3.25 11.62
CA ARG A 71 -6.97 2.15 12.58
C ARG A 71 -5.94 1.04 12.48
N ALA A 72 -5.28 0.93 11.33
CA ALA A 72 -4.26 -0.07 11.12
C ALA A 72 -3.26 0.42 10.08
N ILE A 73 -2.02 -0.02 10.19
CA ILE A 73 -0.95 0.26 9.25
C ILE A 73 -0.22 -1.03 8.87
N GLY A 74 0.31 -1.08 7.65
CA GLY A 74 1.08 -2.23 7.18
C GLY A 74 2.15 -1.81 6.18
N LYS A 75 3.27 -2.54 6.16
CA LYS A 75 4.33 -2.35 5.17
C LYS A 75 3.96 -3.06 3.88
N VAL A 76 3.96 -2.33 2.77
CA VAL A 76 3.69 -2.89 1.45
C VAL A 76 4.84 -3.79 1.02
N ILE A 77 4.52 -5.05 0.69
CA ILE A 77 5.48 -6.07 0.26
C ILE A 77 5.24 -6.57 -1.16
N ALA A 78 4.05 -6.30 -1.71
CA ALA A 78 3.77 -6.57 -3.12
C ALA A 78 2.65 -5.67 -3.64
N ARG A 79 2.66 -5.44 -4.95
CA ARG A 79 1.62 -4.73 -5.66
C ARG A 79 1.34 -5.40 -6.99
N ILE A 80 0.09 -5.83 -7.18
CA ILE A 80 -0.33 -6.65 -8.30
C ILE A 80 -1.63 -6.07 -8.83
N THR A 81 -1.75 -5.90 -10.15
CA THR A 81 -3.05 -5.62 -10.76
C THR A 81 -3.68 -6.92 -11.27
N ALA A 82 -5.00 -6.99 -11.23
CA ALA A 82 -5.74 -8.13 -11.71
C ALA A 82 -7.10 -7.74 -12.30
N VAL A 83 -7.52 -8.50 -13.31
CA VAL A 83 -8.83 -8.37 -13.95
C VAL A 83 -9.24 -9.73 -14.52
N GLU A 84 -10.53 -10.07 -14.50
CA GLU A 84 -11.04 -11.27 -15.17
C GLU A 84 -11.13 -11.04 -16.68
N THR A 85 -10.77 -12.06 -17.43
CA THR A 85 -10.89 -12.12 -18.88
C THR A 85 -11.60 -13.41 -19.29
N GLU A 86 -11.95 -13.55 -20.55
CA GLU A 86 -12.52 -14.79 -21.11
C GLU A 86 -11.62 -16.03 -20.86
N ASN A 87 -10.31 -15.82 -20.68
CA ASN A 87 -9.31 -16.86 -20.45
C ASN A 87 -8.92 -17.03 -18.98
N GLY A 88 -9.67 -16.45 -18.05
CA GLY A 88 -9.38 -16.44 -16.62
C GLY A 88 -8.82 -15.11 -16.13
N VAL A 89 -8.30 -15.08 -14.90
CA VAL A 89 -7.78 -13.86 -14.30
C VAL A 89 -6.40 -13.53 -14.89
N LYS A 90 -6.28 -12.32 -15.42
CA LYS A 90 -5.02 -11.76 -15.87
C LYS A 90 -4.37 -10.98 -14.72
N TYR A 91 -3.11 -11.27 -14.44
CA TYR A 91 -2.31 -10.61 -13.41
C TYR A 91 -1.15 -9.83 -14.03
N ASN A 92 -0.80 -8.71 -13.41
CA ASN A 92 0.45 -7.99 -13.69
C ASN A 92 1.11 -7.60 -12.38
N THR A 93 2.36 -8.06 -12.17
CA THR A 93 3.14 -7.74 -10.97
C THR A 93 3.87 -6.43 -11.19
N GLU A 94 3.56 -5.42 -10.38
CA GLU A 94 4.22 -4.11 -10.39
C GLU A 94 5.36 -4.02 -9.36
N PHE A 95 5.25 -4.78 -8.26
CA PHE A 95 6.21 -4.83 -7.18
C PHE A 95 6.06 -6.14 -6.39
N GLY A 96 7.18 -6.67 -5.89
CA GLY A 96 7.18 -7.92 -5.13
C GLY A 96 6.91 -9.14 -6.03
N GLU A 97 6.32 -10.17 -5.46
CA GLU A 97 6.10 -11.47 -6.12
C GLU A 97 4.61 -11.85 -6.14
N LEU A 98 4.16 -12.44 -7.24
CA LEU A 98 2.84 -13.06 -7.35
C LEU A 98 2.93 -14.54 -6.92
N THR A 99 2.48 -14.84 -5.71
CA THR A 99 2.39 -16.20 -5.19
C THR A 99 0.99 -16.79 -5.37
N ASP A 100 0.85 -18.11 -5.23
CA ASP A 100 -0.45 -18.77 -5.33
C ASP A 100 -1.38 -18.33 -4.19
N GLU A 101 -0.85 -18.09 -2.99
CA GLU A 101 -1.61 -17.54 -1.86
C GLU A 101 -2.15 -16.15 -2.18
N ARG A 102 -1.37 -15.30 -2.86
CA ARG A 102 -1.82 -13.97 -3.28
C ARG A 102 -2.89 -14.03 -4.35
N LYS A 103 -2.82 -14.99 -5.27
CA LYS A 103 -3.91 -15.23 -6.24
C LYS A 103 -5.21 -15.64 -5.54
N GLU A 104 -5.13 -16.49 -4.53
CA GLU A 104 -6.30 -16.87 -3.72
C GLU A 104 -6.89 -15.67 -2.97
N VAL A 105 -6.04 -14.80 -2.41
CA VAL A 105 -6.49 -13.58 -1.75
C VAL A 105 -7.17 -12.64 -2.74
N ILE A 106 -6.64 -12.49 -3.96
CA ILE A 106 -7.27 -11.68 -5.01
C ILE A 106 -8.65 -12.25 -5.38
N ALA A 107 -8.79 -13.57 -5.52
CA ALA A 107 -10.08 -14.20 -5.78
C ALA A 107 -11.08 -13.93 -4.65
N LYS A 108 -10.68 -14.06 -3.40
CA LYS A 108 -11.49 -13.73 -2.23
C LYS A 108 -11.86 -12.24 -2.19
N ALA A 109 -10.94 -11.34 -2.60
CA ALA A 109 -11.23 -9.91 -2.69
C ALA A 109 -12.28 -9.60 -3.76
N MET A 110 -12.27 -10.31 -4.88
CA MET A 110 -13.31 -10.19 -5.91
C MET A 110 -14.68 -10.60 -5.37
N ASP A 111 -14.75 -11.72 -4.62
CA ASP A 111 -15.99 -12.19 -3.97
C ASP A 111 -16.47 -11.22 -2.89
N ASP A 112 -15.57 -10.68 -2.07
CA ASP A 112 -15.89 -9.66 -1.07
C ASP A 112 -16.39 -8.38 -1.74
N GLY A 113 -15.73 -7.93 -2.80
CA GLY A 113 -16.13 -6.78 -3.60
C GLY A 113 -17.54 -6.93 -4.17
N ASP A 114 -17.86 -8.08 -4.73
CA ASP A 114 -19.20 -8.38 -5.26
C ASP A 114 -20.27 -8.21 -4.17
N SER A 115 -19.97 -8.64 -2.94
CA SER A 115 -20.90 -8.50 -1.80
C SER A 115 -21.19 -7.05 -1.43
N HIS A 116 -20.29 -6.13 -1.75
CA HIS A 116 -20.39 -4.68 -1.51
C HIS A 116 -20.81 -3.88 -2.76
N GLY A 117 -21.02 -4.55 -3.90
CA GLY A 117 -21.35 -3.91 -5.16
C GLY A 117 -20.15 -3.25 -5.87
N TYR A 118 -18.93 -3.69 -5.55
CA TYR A 118 -17.71 -3.27 -6.23
C TYR A 118 -17.36 -4.26 -7.34
N ASP A 119 -17.19 -3.77 -8.56
CA ASP A 119 -16.79 -4.59 -9.69
C ASP A 119 -15.26 -4.72 -9.77
N LEU A 120 -14.71 -5.71 -9.07
CA LEU A 120 -13.29 -6.04 -9.13
C LEU A 120 -12.98 -7.05 -10.25
N ARG A 121 -14.01 -7.59 -10.91
CA ARG A 121 -13.83 -8.61 -11.95
C ARG A 121 -13.60 -7.99 -13.31
N THR A 122 -14.50 -7.12 -13.76
CA THR A 122 -14.42 -6.52 -15.09
C THR A 122 -13.59 -5.23 -15.13
N ILE A 123 -13.41 -4.57 -14.00
CA ILE A 123 -12.56 -3.38 -13.85
C ILE A 123 -11.24 -3.77 -13.19
N GLU A 124 -10.12 -3.48 -13.87
CA GLU A 124 -8.80 -3.79 -13.33
C GLU A 124 -8.56 -3.06 -12.00
N HIS A 125 -8.20 -3.81 -10.97
CA HIS A 125 -7.88 -3.29 -9.66
C HIS A 125 -6.42 -3.59 -9.31
N ARG A 126 -5.85 -2.70 -8.49
CA ARG A 126 -4.52 -2.83 -7.92
C ARG A 126 -4.63 -3.28 -6.49
N TYR A 127 -3.95 -4.39 -6.17
CA TYR A 127 -3.92 -5.02 -4.87
C TYR A 127 -2.59 -4.72 -4.20
N PHE A 128 -2.66 -4.04 -3.05
CA PHE A 128 -1.51 -3.72 -2.21
C PHE A 128 -1.45 -4.76 -1.10
N PHE A 129 -0.49 -5.66 -1.16
CA PHE A 129 -0.27 -6.65 -0.12
C PHE A 129 0.68 -6.08 0.93
N VAL A 130 0.33 -6.29 2.18
CA VAL A 130 1.18 -5.96 3.32
C VAL A 130 1.64 -7.23 4.02
N GLU A 131 2.72 -7.15 4.78
CA GLU A 131 3.18 -8.28 5.59
C GLU A 131 2.12 -8.67 6.62
N LYS A 132 1.63 -7.67 7.35
CA LYS A 132 0.46 -7.70 8.24
C LYS A 132 -0.02 -6.28 8.47
N PHE A 133 -1.23 -6.14 8.97
CA PHE A 133 -1.69 -4.87 9.53
C PHE A 133 -1.52 -4.86 11.04
N ASP A 134 -0.81 -3.86 11.56
CA ASP A 134 -0.69 -3.57 12.99
C ASP A 134 -1.73 -2.53 13.39
N GLU A 135 -2.47 -2.78 14.47
CA GLU A 135 -3.51 -1.86 14.96
C GLU A 135 -2.90 -0.58 15.50
N THR A 136 -3.53 0.54 15.19
CA THR A 136 -3.16 1.86 15.69
C THR A 136 -4.41 2.72 15.94
N ASP A 137 -4.24 3.96 16.37
CA ASP A 137 -5.31 4.94 16.55
C ASP A 137 -4.79 6.35 16.26
N PHE A 138 -4.37 6.59 15.02
CA PHE A 138 -3.91 7.90 14.58
C PHE A 138 -5.11 8.78 14.23
N LYS A 139 -5.56 9.57 15.21
CA LYS A 139 -6.85 10.27 15.19
C LYS A 139 -6.85 11.53 14.34
N LYS A 140 -7.92 11.67 13.56
CA LYS A 140 -8.27 12.94 12.93
C LYS A 140 -9.02 13.82 13.91
N VAL A 141 -8.49 15.02 14.17
CA VAL A 141 -9.10 15.95 15.14
C VAL A 141 -10.12 16.92 14.52
N THR A 142 -10.14 17.08 13.19
CA THR A 142 -11.10 17.94 12.52
C THR A 142 -12.44 17.21 12.28
N PRO A 143 -13.59 17.93 12.31
CA PRO A 143 -14.92 17.30 12.23
C PRO A 143 -15.21 16.59 10.91
N ARG A 144 -14.72 17.14 9.79
CA ARG A 144 -15.05 16.63 8.44
C ARG A 144 -14.27 15.33 8.14
N ALA A 145 -14.95 14.38 7.52
CA ALA A 145 -14.29 13.19 6.96
C ALA A 145 -13.33 13.59 5.82
N PRO A 146 -12.23 12.87 5.62
CA PRO A 146 -11.39 13.07 4.45
C PRO A 146 -12.15 12.70 3.17
N MET A 147 -11.95 13.46 2.11
CA MET A 147 -12.63 13.22 0.82
C MET A 147 -11.86 12.26 -0.11
N GLY A 148 -10.85 11.57 0.40
CA GLY A 148 -10.02 10.66 -0.39
C GLY A 148 -8.76 10.22 0.34
N THR A 149 -7.81 9.72 -0.44
CA THR A 149 -6.51 9.29 0.06
C THR A 149 -5.70 10.48 0.57
N ARG A 150 -4.81 10.22 1.53
CA ARG A 150 -3.87 11.22 2.05
C ARG A 150 -2.48 10.61 2.20
N ILE A 151 -1.47 11.42 1.95
CA ILE A 151 -0.07 11.06 2.17
C ILE A 151 0.43 11.77 3.41
N PHE A 152 1.04 11.02 4.31
CA PHE A 152 1.71 11.52 5.50
C PHE A 152 3.21 11.30 5.40
N ASP A 153 3.98 12.34 5.66
CA ASP A 153 5.41 12.24 5.86
C ASP A 153 5.67 11.84 7.33
N LEU A 154 6.04 10.57 7.52
CA LEU A 154 6.26 10.01 8.86
C LEU A 154 7.44 10.65 9.58
N THR A 155 8.44 11.15 8.84
CA THR A 155 9.58 11.85 9.44
C THR A 155 9.16 13.14 10.13
N GLN A 156 8.17 13.84 9.56
CA GLN A 156 7.61 15.05 10.16
C GLN A 156 6.74 14.73 11.37
N ILE A 157 5.94 13.66 11.30
CA ILE A 157 5.07 13.26 12.41
C ILE A 157 5.92 12.81 13.62
N LEU A 158 6.94 11.99 13.37
CA LEU A 158 7.78 11.43 14.42
C LEU A 158 8.91 12.36 14.88
N GLY A 159 9.22 13.40 14.11
CA GLY A 159 10.38 14.26 14.35
C GLY A 159 11.72 13.53 14.20
N SER A 160 11.77 12.47 13.40
CA SER A 160 12.95 11.61 13.20
C SER A 160 13.03 11.13 11.75
N ASN A 161 14.24 11.00 11.22
CA ASN A 161 14.49 10.39 9.93
C ASN A 161 14.62 8.86 9.99
N ASP A 162 14.45 8.27 11.17
CA ASP A 162 14.44 6.83 11.36
C ASP A 162 13.00 6.35 11.56
N ILE A 163 12.49 5.58 10.60
CA ILE A 163 11.16 5.00 10.67
C ILE A 163 11.29 3.60 11.28
N PRO A 164 10.71 3.37 12.46
CA PRO A 164 10.80 2.08 13.13
C PRO A 164 10.01 0.98 12.41
N SER A 165 10.06 -0.24 12.91
CA SER A 165 9.20 -1.34 12.47
C SER A 165 7.71 -0.97 12.57
N THR A 166 6.86 -1.61 11.77
CA THR A 166 5.42 -1.24 11.69
C THR A 166 4.69 -1.37 13.01
N ASP A 167 5.01 -2.36 13.82
CA ASP A 167 4.44 -2.54 15.16
C ASP A 167 4.83 -1.38 16.12
N GLN A 168 6.09 -0.96 16.11
CA GLN A 168 6.54 0.19 16.88
C GLN A 168 5.93 1.49 16.36
N LEU A 169 5.90 1.68 15.03
CA LEU A 169 5.27 2.83 14.41
C LEU A 169 3.79 2.92 14.77
N ALA A 170 3.07 1.80 14.77
CA ALA A 170 1.66 1.74 15.14
C ALA A 170 1.43 2.21 16.58
N GLU A 171 2.30 1.83 17.52
CA GLU A 171 2.24 2.30 18.91
C GLU A 171 2.54 3.80 19.03
N MET A 172 3.54 4.31 18.31
CA MET A 172 3.89 5.73 18.31
C MET A 172 2.76 6.60 17.78
N LEU A 173 2.11 6.18 16.69
CA LEU A 173 1.00 6.92 16.06
C LEU A 173 -0.23 7.05 16.95
N LYS A 174 -0.42 6.18 17.96
CA LYS A 174 -1.52 6.32 18.94
C LYS A 174 -1.43 7.59 19.76
N ASN A 175 -0.24 8.17 19.89
CA ASN A 175 0.00 9.41 20.63
C ASN A 175 -0.04 10.66 19.73
N GLU A 176 -0.21 10.49 18.44
CA GLU A 176 -0.24 11.56 17.44
C GLU A 176 -1.66 11.81 16.92
N THR A 177 -1.87 13.01 16.39
CA THR A 177 -3.15 13.40 15.76
C THR A 177 -2.89 14.16 14.47
N TRP A 178 -3.93 14.24 13.63
CA TRP A 178 -3.85 14.98 12.37
C TRP A 178 -5.15 15.74 12.04
N THR A 179 -5.06 16.69 11.12
CA THR A 179 -6.15 17.61 10.72
C THR A 179 -6.64 17.35 9.29
#